data_0a70fe6e41a0a520d1fad3dc903588f3
#
_entry.id   0a70fe6e41a0a520d1fad3dc903588f3
#
_cell.length_a   1.000
_cell.length_b   1.000
_cell.length_c   1.000
_cell.angle_alpha   90.00
_cell.angle_beta   90.00
_cell.angle_gamma   90.00
#
_symmetry.space_group_name_H-M   'P 1'
#
loop_
_entity.id
_entity.type
_entity.pdbx_description
1 polymer ?
#
loop_
_entity_poly.entity_id
_entity_poly.type
_entity_poly.pdbx_seq_one_letter_code
_entity_poly.pdbx_strand_id
1 'polypeptide(L)'
;MKPAPAILRWGMLAPMKGAAAAALSELEREIDAPGDGLDRLRLMPTPFVPEVRLHLAEDAIVWWARMEAAVGHALPPPYWASAWAGGQALARHLLDHPELAAGRRVLDLAAGSGLVAIAAALAGAARVVANDIDPYAVAAVTINARANRVDVDASGDDLLDNADTGADLVVAGDAFYSSAMTARVLPFLQRAAATGADVLVGDPGRGHLPADGLTVLADYPVPTTEPSVDSSLRHVQVLRPA
;
A
#
# COMPACT_ATOMS: atom_id res chain seq x y z
N MET A 1 -22.90 -12.88 -15.60
CA MET A 1 -22.02 -13.95 -15.07
C MET A 1 -20.93 -13.23 -14.28
N LYS A 2 -20.83 -13.40 -12.94
CA LYS A 2 -19.71 -12.85 -12.18
C LYS A 2 -18.42 -13.52 -12.68
N PRO A 3 -17.32 -12.77 -12.92
CA PRO A 3 -16.04 -13.39 -13.20
C PRO A 3 -15.67 -14.34 -12.05
N ALA A 4 -14.93 -15.40 -12.37
CA ALA A 4 -14.41 -16.29 -11.33
C ALA A 4 -13.49 -15.47 -10.40
N PRO A 5 -13.48 -15.77 -9.08
CA PRO A 5 -12.63 -15.06 -8.13
C PRO A 5 -11.17 -15.17 -8.57
N ALA A 6 -10.44 -14.06 -8.52
CA ALA A 6 -9.02 -14.03 -8.80
C ALA A 6 -8.31 -14.86 -7.72
N ILE A 7 -7.46 -15.81 -8.11
CA ILE A 7 -6.67 -16.62 -7.18
C ILE A 7 -5.28 -16.02 -7.11
N LEU A 8 -4.85 -15.59 -5.93
CA LEU A 8 -3.50 -15.11 -5.71
C LEU A 8 -2.51 -16.24 -6.00
N ARG A 9 -1.60 -16.01 -6.94
CA ARG A 9 -0.60 -16.99 -7.35
C ARG A 9 0.74 -16.68 -6.71
N TRP A 10 1.20 -17.53 -5.82
CA TRP A 10 2.52 -17.42 -5.20
C TRP A 10 3.67 -17.97 -6.08
N GLY A 11 3.40 -18.30 -7.35
CA GLY A 11 4.39 -18.51 -8.38
C GLY A 11 4.85 -17.18 -9.00
N MET A 12 5.79 -17.20 -9.95
CA MET A 12 6.18 -16.00 -10.70
C MET A 12 4.92 -15.38 -11.31
N LEU A 13 4.60 -14.14 -10.91
CA LEU A 13 3.46 -13.43 -11.49
C LEU A 13 3.69 -13.23 -12.99
N ALA A 14 2.61 -13.28 -13.76
CA ALA A 14 2.67 -12.97 -15.17
C ALA A 14 3.18 -11.52 -15.37
N PRO A 15 3.90 -11.22 -16.47
CA PRO A 15 4.33 -9.87 -16.74
C PRO A 15 3.12 -8.92 -16.78
N MET A 16 3.31 -7.72 -16.22
CA MET A 16 2.30 -6.67 -16.17
C MET A 16 1.74 -6.40 -17.56
N LYS A 17 0.42 -6.28 -17.68
CA LYS A 17 -0.29 -6.13 -18.97
C LYS A 17 -1.34 -5.02 -18.87
N GLY A 18 -1.80 -4.56 -20.04
CA GLY A 18 -2.91 -3.61 -20.14
C GLY A 18 -2.64 -2.28 -19.43
N ALA A 19 -3.61 -1.80 -18.66
CA ALA A 19 -3.55 -0.48 -18.02
C ALA A 19 -2.34 -0.31 -17.08
N ALA A 20 -1.98 -1.34 -16.32
CA ALA A 20 -0.84 -1.27 -15.42
C ALA A 20 0.51 -1.16 -16.15
N ALA A 21 0.67 -1.83 -17.29
CA ALA A 21 1.88 -1.68 -18.12
C ALA A 21 1.97 -0.28 -18.75
N ALA A 22 0.83 0.30 -19.17
CA ALA A 22 0.77 1.67 -19.67
C ALA A 22 1.13 2.68 -18.56
N ALA A 23 0.54 2.53 -17.38
CA ALA A 23 0.84 3.35 -16.21
C ALA A 23 2.33 3.25 -15.81
N LEU A 24 2.92 2.06 -15.85
CA LEU A 24 4.36 1.88 -15.58
C LEU A 24 5.22 2.69 -16.55
N SER A 25 4.95 2.57 -17.85
CA SER A 25 5.70 3.32 -18.87
C SER A 25 5.52 4.84 -18.74
N GLU A 26 4.38 5.28 -18.22
CA GLU A 26 4.12 6.69 -17.94
C GLU A 26 4.88 7.17 -16.71
N LEU A 27 4.83 6.43 -15.60
CA LEU A 27 5.58 6.76 -14.39
C LEU A 27 7.11 6.73 -14.62
N GLU A 28 7.62 5.77 -15.42
CA GLU A 28 9.03 5.72 -15.79
C GLU A 28 9.45 6.99 -16.54
N ARG A 29 8.61 7.50 -17.45
CA ARG A 29 8.87 8.80 -18.12
C ARG A 29 8.80 9.98 -17.16
N GLU A 30 7.89 9.93 -16.18
CA GLU A 30 7.75 10.99 -15.17
C GLU A 30 8.99 11.09 -14.25
N ILE A 31 9.52 9.96 -13.79
CA ILE A 31 10.70 9.98 -12.90
C ILE A 31 11.99 10.34 -13.65
N ASP A 32 12.06 10.10 -14.96
CA ASP A 32 13.19 10.46 -15.80
C ASP A 32 13.11 11.91 -16.33
N ALA A 33 11.93 12.54 -16.21
CA ALA A 33 11.72 13.89 -16.72
C ALA A 33 12.47 14.94 -15.87
N PRO A 34 13.19 15.88 -16.49
CA PRO A 34 13.86 16.94 -15.77
C PRO A 34 12.85 17.91 -15.13
N GLY A 35 13.15 18.41 -13.94
CA GLY A 35 12.34 19.43 -13.27
C GLY A 35 12.39 19.31 -11.75
N ASP A 36 12.11 20.43 -11.09
CA ASP A 36 12.13 20.59 -9.63
C ASP A 36 10.80 21.14 -9.08
N GLY A 37 9.74 21.16 -9.91
CA GLY A 37 8.41 21.64 -9.54
C GLY A 37 7.70 20.72 -8.55
N LEU A 38 6.72 21.29 -7.81
CA LEU A 38 5.84 20.57 -6.88
C LEU A 38 4.97 19.50 -7.58
N ASP A 39 4.84 19.62 -8.89
CA ASP A 39 4.09 18.74 -9.78
C ASP A 39 4.90 17.50 -10.24
N ARG A 40 6.03 17.19 -9.62
CA ARG A 40 6.93 16.10 -10.01
C ARG A 40 6.99 14.99 -8.96
N LEU A 41 7.17 13.77 -9.46
CA LEU A 41 7.54 12.63 -8.62
C LEU A 41 9.02 12.70 -8.26
N ARG A 42 9.32 12.51 -6.98
CA ARG A 42 10.71 12.49 -6.48
C ARG A 42 10.94 11.27 -5.62
N LEU A 43 12.11 10.66 -5.79
CA LEU A 43 12.56 9.60 -4.90
C LEU A 43 13.03 10.19 -3.57
N MET A 44 12.23 10.07 -2.52
CA MET A 44 12.53 10.61 -1.20
C MET A 44 12.38 9.57 -0.10
N PRO A 45 13.10 9.70 1.02
CA PRO A 45 12.90 8.83 2.18
C PRO A 45 11.52 9.11 2.79
N THR A 46 10.90 8.07 3.32
CA THR A 46 9.62 8.18 4.03
C THR A 46 9.86 8.77 5.42
N PRO A 47 9.09 9.76 5.89
CA PRO A 47 9.40 10.49 7.13
C PRO A 47 9.56 9.61 8.37
N PHE A 48 8.72 8.60 8.54
CA PHE A 48 8.74 7.69 9.71
C PHE A 48 9.50 6.38 9.45
N VAL A 49 9.82 6.09 8.19
CA VAL A 49 10.51 4.86 7.77
C VAL A 49 11.60 5.23 6.75
N PRO A 50 12.64 5.96 7.19
CA PRO A 50 13.66 6.50 6.27
C PRO A 50 14.47 5.41 5.54
N GLU A 51 14.39 4.18 5.98
CA GLU A 51 14.96 3.00 5.30
C GLU A 51 14.29 2.72 3.96
N VAL A 52 13.03 3.17 3.79
CA VAL A 52 12.27 3.01 2.55
C VAL A 52 12.20 4.34 1.81
N ARG A 53 12.60 4.31 0.53
CA ARG A 53 12.52 5.45 -0.37
C ARG A 53 11.42 5.23 -1.40
N LEU A 54 10.58 6.22 -1.59
CA LEU A 54 9.44 6.13 -2.51
C LEU A 54 9.47 7.29 -3.52
N HIS A 55 9.02 7.04 -4.73
CA HIS A 55 8.66 8.09 -5.67
C HIS A 55 7.30 8.65 -5.25
N LEU A 56 7.33 9.83 -4.64
CA LEU A 56 6.14 10.53 -4.15
C LEU A 56 6.01 11.88 -4.85
N ALA A 57 4.78 12.36 -4.95
CA ALA A 57 4.52 13.74 -5.33
C ALA A 57 4.75 14.66 -4.13
N GLU A 58 5.48 15.76 -4.32
CA GLU A 58 5.65 16.77 -3.28
C GLU A 58 4.30 17.45 -2.98
N ASP A 59 3.50 17.70 -4.02
CA ASP A 59 2.08 18.05 -3.92
C ASP A 59 1.26 17.14 -4.86
N ALA A 60 0.58 16.16 -4.28
CA ALA A 60 -0.20 15.18 -5.02
C ALA A 60 -1.37 15.81 -5.81
N ILE A 61 -1.94 16.92 -5.33
CA ILE A 61 -3.04 17.61 -6.01
C ILE A 61 -2.52 18.33 -7.25
N VAL A 62 -1.39 19.03 -7.13
CA VAL A 62 -0.75 19.73 -8.26
C VAL A 62 -0.28 18.74 -9.30
N TRP A 63 0.34 17.64 -8.90
CA TRP A 63 0.74 16.55 -9.79
C TRP A 63 -0.47 15.97 -10.53
N TRP A 64 -1.55 15.66 -9.82
CA TRP A 64 -2.77 15.10 -10.37
C TRP A 64 -3.41 16.02 -11.42
N ALA A 65 -3.59 17.31 -11.07
CA ALA A 65 -4.17 18.29 -12.00
C ALA A 65 -3.34 18.41 -13.30
N ARG A 66 -2.01 18.35 -13.20
CA ARG A 66 -1.13 18.35 -14.38
C ARG A 66 -1.30 17.09 -15.23
N MET A 67 -1.40 15.91 -14.58
CA MET A 67 -1.61 14.65 -15.29
C MET A 67 -2.96 14.62 -16.00
N GLU A 68 -4.04 15.04 -15.37
CA GLU A 68 -5.36 15.16 -16.00
C GLU A 68 -5.32 16.11 -17.22
N ALA A 69 -4.63 17.24 -17.11
CA ALA A 69 -4.44 18.17 -18.21
C ALA A 69 -3.65 17.54 -19.37
N ALA A 70 -2.65 16.71 -19.07
CA ALA A 70 -1.83 16.05 -20.07
C ALA A 70 -2.57 14.94 -20.84
N VAL A 71 -3.43 14.16 -20.14
CA VAL A 71 -4.20 13.07 -20.77
C VAL A 71 -5.56 13.50 -21.31
N GLY A 72 -6.05 14.68 -20.91
CA GLY A 72 -7.31 15.26 -21.40
C GLY A 72 -8.59 14.64 -20.81
N HIS A 73 -8.50 13.87 -19.72
CA HIS A 73 -9.64 13.29 -19.01
C HIS A 73 -9.34 13.15 -17.51
N ALA A 74 -10.40 12.99 -16.71
CA ALA A 74 -10.28 12.78 -15.28
C ALA A 74 -9.54 11.46 -14.96
N LEU A 75 -8.63 11.51 -13.99
CA LEU A 75 -7.91 10.37 -13.45
C LEU A 75 -8.41 10.06 -12.03
N PRO A 76 -8.28 8.81 -11.55
CA PRO A 76 -8.49 8.51 -10.13
C PRO A 76 -7.52 9.32 -9.25
N PRO A 77 -7.93 9.70 -8.02
CA PRO A 77 -7.04 10.37 -7.08
C PRO A 77 -5.77 9.55 -6.83
N PRO A 78 -4.57 10.15 -6.92
CA PRO A 78 -3.30 9.43 -6.84
C PRO A 78 -2.92 9.10 -5.38
N TYR A 79 -3.72 8.27 -4.70
CA TYR A 79 -3.45 7.87 -3.31
C TYR A 79 -2.08 7.20 -3.13
N TRP A 80 -1.58 6.53 -4.17
CA TRP A 80 -0.27 5.91 -4.22
C TRP A 80 0.90 6.92 -4.21
N ALA A 81 0.66 8.18 -4.58
CA ALA A 81 1.69 9.22 -4.64
C ALA A 81 2.00 9.84 -3.26
N SER A 82 1.46 9.27 -2.18
CA SER A 82 1.67 9.72 -0.80
C SER A 82 2.03 8.56 0.12
N ALA A 83 2.83 8.84 1.15
CA ALA A 83 3.13 7.89 2.21
C ALA A 83 2.14 8.07 3.37
N TRP A 84 1.04 7.34 3.34
CA TRP A 84 -0.02 7.45 4.33
C TRP A 84 0.41 6.98 5.72
N ALA A 85 -0.14 7.61 6.76
CA ALA A 85 0.29 7.41 8.14
C ALA A 85 0.10 5.97 8.65
N GLY A 86 -0.99 5.29 8.29
CA GLY A 86 -1.23 3.88 8.64
C GLY A 86 -0.21 2.94 8.00
N GLY A 87 0.13 3.19 6.73
CA GLY A 87 1.19 2.47 6.04
C GLY A 87 2.57 2.71 6.67
N GLN A 88 2.88 3.94 7.09
CA GLN A 88 4.15 4.25 7.76
C GLN A 88 4.28 3.55 9.12
N ALA A 89 3.25 3.57 9.96
CA ALA A 89 3.25 2.87 11.24
C ALA A 89 3.42 1.35 11.08
N LEU A 90 2.70 0.77 10.12
CA LEU A 90 2.76 -0.67 9.85
C LEU A 90 4.12 -1.08 9.29
N ALA A 91 4.69 -0.30 8.36
CA ALA A 91 6.03 -0.51 7.83
C ALA A 91 7.10 -0.42 8.94
N ARG A 92 7.01 0.60 9.83
CA ARG A 92 7.90 0.72 10.99
C ARG A 92 7.77 -0.50 11.91
N HIS A 93 6.55 -0.94 12.18
CA HIS A 93 6.28 -2.11 13.02
C HIS A 93 6.93 -3.38 12.46
N LEU A 94 6.85 -3.62 11.15
CA LEU A 94 7.48 -4.78 10.51
C LEU A 94 9.01 -4.70 10.53
N LEU A 95 9.61 -3.51 10.40
CA LEU A 95 11.06 -3.36 10.47
C LEU A 95 11.60 -3.48 11.90
N ASP A 96 10.84 -3.05 12.91
CA ASP A 96 11.19 -3.20 14.32
C ASP A 96 10.97 -4.64 14.82
N HIS A 97 10.08 -5.40 14.17
CA HIS A 97 9.70 -6.77 14.49
C HIS A 97 9.83 -7.67 13.24
N PRO A 98 11.06 -7.86 12.72
CA PRO A 98 11.25 -8.57 11.45
C PRO A 98 10.77 -10.04 11.51
N GLU A 99 10.69 -10.66 12.68
CA GLU A 99 10.14 -12.00 12.90
C GLU A 99 8.68 -12.15 12.42
N LEU A 100 7.94 -11.05 12.32
CA LEU A 100 6.56 -11.03 11.81
C LEU A 100 6.49 -11.33 10.31
N ALA A 101 7.54 -10.97 9.56
CA ALA A 101 7.58 -11.14 8.10
C ALA A 101 8.64 -12.15 7.63
N ALA A 102 9.74 -12.33 8.40
CA ALA A 102 10.88 -13.14 7.98
C ALA A 102 10.47 -14.58 7.60
N GLY A 103 10.87 -15.01 6.40
CA GLY A 103 10.60 -16.35 5.87
C GLY A 103 9.15 -16.60 5.46
N ARG A 104 8.28 -15.60 5.52
CA ARG A 104 6.83 -15.72 5.29
C ARG A 104 6.42 -15.20 3.90
N ARG A 105 5.27 -15.66 3.42
CA ARG A 105 4.55 -15.10 2.28
C ARG A 105 3.66 -13.96 2.79
N VAL A 106 3.95 -12.74 2.34
CA VAL A 106 3.26 -11.53 2.78
C VAL A 106 2.39 -10.97 1.65
N LEU A 107 1.11 -10.72 1.94
CA LEU A 107 0.20 -9.98 1.07
C LEU A 107 -0.03 -8.58 1.66
N ASP A 108 0.38 -7.54 0.92
CA ASP A 108 0.03 -6.15 1.22
C ASP A 108 -1.22 -5.78 0.41
N LEU A 109 -2.34 -5.56 1.11
CA LEU A 109 -3.65 -5.25 0.53
C LEU A 109 -3.88 -3.75 0.46
N ALA A 110 -4.33 -3.25 -0.70
CA ALA A 110 -4.45 -1.82 -1.00
C ALA A 110 -3.10 -1.10 -0.80
N ALA A 111 -2.07 -1.64 -1.43
CA ALA A 111 -0.66 -1.34 -1.19
C ALA A 111 -0.24 0.10 -1.55
N GLY A 112 -1.01 0.79 -2.42
CA GLY A 112 -0.73 2.16 -2.83
C GLY A 112 0.69 2.35 -3.35
N SER A 113 1.55 3.04 -2.61
CA SER A 113 2.96 3.26 -2.95
C SER A 113 3.85 2.01 -2.83
N GLY A 114 3.36 0.93 -2.18
CA GLY A 114 4.13 -0.27 -1.87
C GLY A 114 4.99 -0.16 -0.61
N LEU A 115 4.77 0.86 0.22
CA LEU A 115 5.57 1.11 1.43
C LEU A 115 5.66 -0.11 2.34
N VAL A 116 4.51 -0.72 2.68
CA VAL A 116 4.44 -1.85 3.62
C VAL A 116 5.03 -3.11 2.99
N ALA A 117 4.75 -3.35 1.70
CA ALA A 117 5.34 -4.45 0.94
C ALA A 117 6.86 -4.38 0.90
N ILE A 118 7.43 -3.20 0.64
CA ILE A 118 8.88 -2.98 0.62
C ILE A 118 9.47 -3.21 2.03
N ALA A 119 8.82 -2.69 3.08
CA ALA A 119 9.24 -2.93 4.46
C ALA A 119 9.22 -4.43 4.82
N ALA A 120 8.18 -5.18 4.41
CA ALA A 120 8.10 -6.62 4.60
C ALA A 120 9.25 -7.36 3.89
N ALA A 121 9.58 -6.95 2.66
CA ALA A 121 10.72 -7.53 1.92
C ALA A 121 12.05 -7.24 2.63
N LEU A 122 12.27 -6.01 3.11
CA LEU A 122 13.45 -5.62 3.90
C LEU A 122 13.52 -6.38 5.24
N ALA A 123 12.37 -6.70 5.85
CA ALA A 123 12.28 -7.52 7.06
C ALA A 123 12.51 -9.03 6.79
N GLY A 124 12.84 -9.42 5.55
CA GLY A 124 13.22 -10.78 5.20
C GLY A 124 12.06 -11.71 4.84
N ALA A 125 10.92 -11.18 4.39
CA ALA A 125 9.84 -12.00 3.85
C ALA A 125 10.35 -12.90 2.73
N ALA A 126 9.89 -14.17 2.71
CA ALA A 126 10.27 -15.13 1.66
C ALA A 126 9.68 -14.73 0.30
N ARG A 127 8.50 -14.11 0.32
CA ARG A 127 7.83 -13.57 -0.85
C ARG A 127 6.84 -12.50 -0.45
N VAL A 128 6.75 -11.44 -1.24
CA VAL A 128 5.82 -10.35 -1.04
C VAL A 128 4.98 -10.12 -2.30
N VAL A 129 3.68 -10.05 -2.12
CA VAL A 129 2.75 -9.58 -3.14
C VAL A 129 2.11 -8.29 -2.65
N ALA A 130 2.29 -7.21 -3.39
CA ALA A 130 1.59 -5.94 -3.18
C ALA A 130 0.40 -5.87 -4.13
N ASN A 131 -0.80 -5.79 -3.58
CA ASN A 131 -2.04 -5.79 -4.35
C ASN A 131 -2.74 -4.45 -4.26
N ASP A 132 -3.07 -3.90 -5.41
CA ASP A 132 -3.92 -2.71 -5.53
C ASP A 132 -4.71 -2.76 -6.85
N ILE A 133 -5.95 -2.30 -6.83
CA ILE A 133 -6.80 -2.27 -8.04
C ILE A 133 -6.50 -1.07 -8.97
N ASP A 134 -5.80 -0.06 -8.46
CA ASP A 134 -5.37 1.09 -9.27
C ASP A 134 -4.14 0.72 -10.11
N PRO A 135 -4.22 0.80 -11.45
CA PRO A 135 -3.08 0.53 -12.33
C PRO A 135 -1.83 1.39 -12.03
N TYR A 136 -2.01 2.63 -11.59
CA TYR A 136 -0.90 3.50 -11.20
C TYR A 136 -0.27 3.07 -9.87
N ALA A 137 -1.06 2.59 -8.90
CA ALA A 137 -0.52 2.00 -7.68
C ALA A 137 0.31 0.75 -7.99
N VAL A 138 -0.18 -0.16 -8.85
CA VAL A 138 0.58 -1.34 -9.31
C VAL A 138 1.90 -0.94 -9.97
N ALA A 139 1.90 0.11 -10.79
CA ALA A 139 3.10 0.67 -11.40
C ALA A 139 4.04 1.29 -10.35
N ALA A 140 3.49 2.07 -9.40
CA ALA A 140 4.25 2.70 -8.30
C ALA A 140 4.95 1.67 -7.42
N VAL A 141 4.27 0.57 -7.04
CA VAL A 141 4.90 -0.57 -6.35
C VAL A 141 6.13 -1.04 -7.10
N THR A 142 6.03 -1.21 -8.42
CA THR A 142 7.13 -1.73 -9.24
C THR A 142 8.35 -0.79 -9.26
N ILE A 143 8.14 0.51 -9.50
CA ILE A 143 9.25 1.47 -9.52
C ILE A 143 9.88 1.66 -8.14
N ASN A 144 9.05 1.64 -7.08
CA ASN A 144 9.50 1.80 -5.70
C ASN A 144 10.25 0.57 -5.19
N ALA A 145 9.82 -0.65 -5.51
CA ALA A 145 10.55 -1.88 -5.20
C ALA A 145 11.93 -1.89 -5.85
N ARG A 146 12.02 -1.51 -7.14
CA ARG A 146 13.30 -1.36 -7.85
C ARG A 146 14.22 -0.33 -7.18
N ALA A 147 13.67 0.83 -6.78
CA ALA A 147 14.44 1.90 -6.11
C ALA A 147 15.02 1.46 -4.75
N ASN A 148 14.33 0.54 -4.06
CA ASN A 148 14.78 -0.04 -2.79
C ASN A 148 15.56 -1.35 -2.95
N ARG A 149 15.73 -1.86 -4.18
CA ARG A 149 16.44 -3.11 -4.51
C ARG A 149 15.86 -4.33 -3.79
N VAL A 150 14.54 -4.41 -3.74
CA VAL A 150 13.81 -5.55 -3.17
C VAL A 150 12.90 -6.18 -4.22
N ASP A 151 12.61 -7.47 -4.04
CA ASP A 151 11.68 -8.20 -4.88
C ASP A 151 10.28 -8.13 -4.28
N VAL A 152 9.37 -7.47 -4.98
CA VAL A 152 7.94 -7.38 -4.66
C VAL A 152 7.15 -7.64 -5.94
N ASP A 153 6.28 -8.61 -5.89
CA ASP A 153 5.33 -8.88 -6.98
C ASP A 153 4.14 -7.92 -6.86
N ALA A 154 3.84 -7.16 -7.92
CA ALA A 154 2.69 -6.26 -7.96
C ALA A 154 1.49 -6.93 -8.66
N SER A 155 0.28 -6.87 -8.06
CA SER A 155 -0.96 -7.44 -8.59
C SER A 155 -2.07 -6.40 -8.64
N GLY A 156 -2.78 -6.35 -9.79
CA GLY A 156 -3.96 -5.48 -10.01
C GLY A 156 -5.31 -6.20 -9.87
N ASP A 157 -5.33 -7.41 -9.34
CA ASP A 157 -6.56 -8.19 -9.22
C ASP A 157 -7.43 -7.71 -8.05
N ASP A 158 -8.77 -7.73 -8.21
CA ASP A 158 -9.68 -7.53 -7.07
C ASP A 158 -9.73 -8.83 -6.24
N LEU A 159 -9.02 -8.83 -5.12
CA LEU A 159 -8.89 -9.99 -4.24
C LEU A 159 -9.97 -10.08 -3.15
N LEU A 160 -10.80 -9.04 -2.98
CA LEU A 160 -11.67 -8.92 -1.81
C LEU A 160 -12.77 -9.98 -1.74
N ASP A 161 -13.09 -10.65 -2.84
CA ASP A 161 -14.03 -11.79 -2.87
C ASP A 161 -13.33 -13.16 -2.72
N ASN A 162 -12.02 -13.22 -2.55
CA ASN A 162 -11.28 -14.49 -2.42
C ASN A 162 -11.53 -15.15 -1.06
N ALA A 163 -11.63 -16.48 -1.09
CA ALA A 163 -11.78 -17.28 0.13
C ALA A 163 -10.45 -17.52 0.84
N ASP A 164 -9.38 -17.72 0.08
CA ASP A 164 -8.05 -18.03 0.57
C ASP A 164 -7.00 -17.24 -0.24
N THR A 165 -6.08 -16.60 0.46
CA THR A 165 -4.98 -15.86 -0.15
C THR A 165 -3.71 -16.69 -0.27
N GLY A 166 -3.59 -17.79 0.49
CA GLY A 166 -2.36 -18.55 0.66
C GLY A 166 -1.22 -17.75 1.29
N ALA A 167 -1.49 -16.56 1.83
CA ALA A 167 -0.52 -15.76 2.56
C ALA A 167 -0.35 -16.29 3.99
N ASP A 168 0.85 -16.15 4.54
CA ASP A 168 1.12 -16.42 5.95
C ASP A 168 0.89 -15.15 6.80
N LEU A 169 1.04 -13.97 6.18
CA LEU A 169 0.75 -12.66 6.76
C LEU A 169 0.01 -11.79 5.74
N VAL A 170 -1.10 -11.19 6.15
CA VAL A 170 -1.81 -10.16 5.39
C VAL A 170 -1.68 -8.83 6.12
N VAL A 171 -1.25 -7.79 5.40
CA VAL A 171 -1.10 -6.44 5.93
C VAL A 171 -1.98 -5.46 5.16
N ALA A 172 -2.50 -4.43 5.85
CA ALA A 172 -3.33 -3.40 5.25
C ALA A 172 -3.13 -2.05 5.95
N GLY A 173 -2.47 -1.11 5.29
CA GLY A 173 -2.24 0.24 5.80
C GLY A 173 -3.27 1.22 5.27
N ASP A 174 -3.89 2.05 6.14
CA ASP A 174 -4.92 3.06 5.78
C ASP A 174 -6.13 2.50 4.99
N ALA A 175 -6.44 1.21 5.07
CA ALA A 175 -7.49 0.59 4.28
C ALA A 175 -8.92 0.93 4.76
N PHE A 176 -9.08 1.52 5.95
CA PHE A 176 -10.38 1.89 6.55
C PHE A 176 -10.66 3.39 6.41
N TYR A 177 -10.51 3.95 5.22
CA TYR A 177 -10.72 5.38 4.96
C TYR A 177 -12.16 5.76 4.60
N SER A 178 -13.04 4.79 4.40
CA SER A 178 -14.48 5.01 4.14
C SER A 178 -15.31 3.80 4.58
N SER A 179 -16.60 4.03 4.89
CA SER A 179 -17.51 2.93 5.24
C SER A 179 -17.67 1.90 4.11
N ALA A 180 -17.59 2.32 2.84
CA ALA A 180 -17.65 1.43 1.69
C ALA A 180 -16.43 0.50 1.62
N MET A 181 -15.23 1.03 1.87
CA MET A 181 -14.01 0.22 1.94
C MET A 181 -14.03 -0.71 3.14
N THR A 182 -14.43 -0.22 4.32
CA THR A 182 -14.56 -1.06 5.52
C THR A 182 -15.49 -2.26 5.27
N ALA A 183 -16.63 -2.05 4.63
CA ALA A 183 -17.60 -3.11 4.34
C ALA A 183 -17.04 -4.20 3.40
N ARG A 184 -16.00 -3.93 2.62
CA ARG A 184 -15.36 -4.90 1.74
C ARG A 184 -14.07 -5.49 2.36
N VAL A 185 -13.23 -4.64 2.92
CA VAL A 185 -11.91 -5.03 3.45
C VAL A 185 -12.03 -5.87 4.73
N LEU A 186 -12.89 -5.47 5.67
CA LEU A 186 -13.00 -6.18 6.95
C LEU A 186 -13.41 -7.66 6.78
N PRO A 187 -14.43 -8.03 5.98
CA PRO A 187 -14.75 -9.43 5.76
C PRO A 187 -13.62 -10.22 5.08
N PHE A 188 -12.83 -9.58 4.21
CA PHE A 188 -11.67 -10.20 3.60
C PHE A 188 -10.60 -10.52 4.66
N LEU A 189 -10.25 -9.56 5.51
CA LEU A 189 -9.26 -9.76 6.58
C LEU A 189 -9.70 -10.83 7.59
N GLN A 190 -10.99 -10.85 7.93
CA GLN A 190 -11.56 -11.89 8.80
C GLN A 190 -11.48 -13.28 8.16
N ARG A 191 -11.73 -13.41 6.85
CA ARG A 191 -11.55 -14.69 6.14
C ARG A 191 -10.10 -15.11 6.09
N ALA A 192 -9.17 -14.18 5.82
CA ALA A 192 -7.74 -14.45 5.83
C ALA A 192 -7.28 -14.98 7.20
N ALA A 193 -7.72 -14.34 8.29
CA ALA A 193 -7.45 -14.82 9.65
C ALA A 193 -8.07 -16.21 9.91
N ALA A 194 -9.30 -16.45 9.46
CA ALA A 194 -9.97 -17.74 9.63
C ALA A 194 -9.29 -18.88 8.84
N THR A 195 -8.56 -18.57 7.77
CA THR A 195 -7.76 -19.56 7.02
C THR A 195 -6.33 -19.73 7.56
N GLY A 196 -6.00 -19.05 8.66
CA GLY A 196 -4.73 -19.22 9.39
C GLY A 196 -3.64 -18.20 9.06
N ALA A 197 -3.93 -17.18 8.28
CA ALA A 197 -3.01 -16.06 8.10
C ALA A 197 -3.01 -15.16 9.32
N ASP A 198 -1.83 -14.66 9.73
CA ASP A 198 -1.81 -13.49 10.60
C ASP A 198 -2.27 -12.26 9.82
N VAL A 199 -2.94 -11.33 10.51
CA VAL A 199 -3.42 -10.09 9.90
C VAL A 199 -2.97 -8.91 10.73
N LEU A 200 -2.37 -7.90 10.08
CA LEU A 200 -1.99 -6.63 10.70
C LEU A 200 -2.60 -5.47 9.92
N VAL A 201 -3.14 -4.52 10.66
CA VAL A 201 -3.75 -3.30 10.13
C VAL A 201 -3.07 -2.08 10.72
N GLY A 202 -2.71 -1.10 9.88
CA GLY A 202 -2.26 0.22 10.32
C GLY A 202 -3.39 1.23 10.11
N ASP A 203 -3.95 1.82 11.19
CA ASP A 203 -5.07 2.75 11.10
C ASP A 203 -4.83 4.06 11.88
N PRO A 204 -4.96 5.22 11.22
CA PRO A 204 -4.78 6.53 11.85
C PRO A 204 -6.06 7.09 12.52
N GLY A 205 -7.10 6.28 12.71
CA GLY A 205 -8.32 6.72 13.38
C GLY A 205 -9.21 7.62 12.52
N ARG A 206 -9.49 7.24 11.26
CA ARG A 206 -10.38 7.99 10.37
C ARG A 206 -11.88 7.82 10.69
N GLY A 207 -12.22 7.07 11.74
CA GLY A 207 -13.61 6.88 12.20
C GLY A 207 -14.39 5.80 11.44
N HIS A 208 -13.73 5.01 10.60
CA HIS A 208 -14.33 3.92 9.84
C HIS A 208 -13.89 2.52 10.30
N LEU A 209 -12.94 2.48 11.24
CA LEU A 209 -12.51 1.22 11.88
C LEU A 209 -13.65 0.72 12.78
N PRO A 210 -14.03 -0.58 12.74
CA PRO A 210 -15.02 -1.12 13.65
C PRO A 210 -14.54 -1.02 15.10
N ALA A 211 -15.47 -0.73 16.03
CA ALA A 211 -15.14 -0.60 17.44
C ALA A 211 -14.75 -1.94 18.10
N ASP A 212 -15.27 -3.05 17.56
CA ASP A 212 -15.09 -4.38 18.09
C ASP A 212 -14.34 -5.30 17.14
N GLY A 213 -13.73 -6.37 17.68
CA GLY A 213 -13.09 -7.42 16.88
C GLY A 213 -11.66 -7.12 16.43
N LEU A 214 -11.04 -6.05 16.96
CA LEU A 214 -9.64 -5.72 16.73
C LEU A 214 -8.92 -5.46 18.06
N THR A 215 -7.68 -5.94 18.17
CA THR A 215 -6.79 -5.74 19.32
C THR A 215 -5.64 -4.84 18.91
N VAL A 216 -5.39 -3.77 19.67
CA VAL A 216 -4.25 -2.88 19.48
C VAL A 216 -2.97 -3.58 19.93
N LEU A 217 -1.97 -3.64 19.05
CA LEU A 217 -0.65 -4.19 19.33
C LEU A 217 0.37 -3.10 19.66
N ALA A 218 0.28 -1.96 18.94
CA ALA A 218 1.20 -0.83 19.11
C ALA A 218 0.51 0.48 18.72
N ASP A 219 1.03 1.61 19.22
CA ASP A 219 0.63 2.97 18.87
C ASP A 219 1.88 3.77 18.53
N TYR A 220 1.87 4.42 17.34
CA TYR A 220 3.01 5.16 16.82
C TYR A 220 2.65 6.63 16.57
N PRO A 221 3.48 7.60 17.05
CA PRO A 221 3.35 9.00 16.72
C PRO A 221 3.96 9.28 15.34
N VAL A 222 3.18 9.10 14.28
CA VAL A 222 3.66 9.25 12.89
C VAL A 222 3.63 10.72 12.47
N PRO A 223 4.73 11.26 11.93
CA PRO A 223 4.74 12.59 11.33
C PRO A 223 3.76 12.67 10.15
N THR A 224 2.99 13.74 10.09
CA THR A 224 2.05 13.96 9.00
C THR A 224 2.15 15.38 8.48
N THR A 225 2.02 15.51 7.15
CA THR A 225 1.89 16.78 6.44
C THR A 225 0.45 17.02 5.97
N GLU A 226 -0.51 16.19 6.42
CA GLU A 226 -1.91 16.32 6.04
C GLU A 226 -2.47 17.72 6.49
N PRO A 227 -2.95 18.58 5.55
CA PRO A 227 -3.37 19.95 5.88
C PRO A 227 -4.55 20.02 6.86
N SER A 228 -5.28 18.92 7.04
CA SER A 228 -6.49 18.84 7.88
C SER A 228 -6.20 18.51 9.34
N VAL A 229 -4.94 18.43 9.75
CA VAL A 229 -4.55 18.02 11.11
C VAL A 229 -3.81 19.16 11.79
N ASP A 230 -4.33 19.64 12.92
CA ASP A 230 -3.72 20.71 13.75
C ASP A 230 -2.39 20.28 14.42
N SER A 231 -2.03 19.02 14.32
CA SER A 231 -0.82 18.44 14.90
C SER A 231 0.14 17.93 13.83
N SER A 232 1.43 18.16 14.01
CA SER A 232 2.48 17.56 13.16
C SER A 232 2.64 16.05 13.36
N LEU A 233 1.97 15.46 14.37
CA LEU A 233 1.99 14.03 14.68
C LEU A 233 0.57 13.48 14.70
N ARG A 234 0.39 12.31 14.09
CA ARG A 234 -0.84 11.54 14.16
C ARG A 234 -0.56 10.23 14.90
N HIS A 235 -1.36 9.92 15.93
CA HIS A 235 -1.34 8.62 16.57
C HIS A 235 -1.95 7.57 15.65
N VAL A 236 -1.17 6.55 15.36
CA VAL A 236 -1.55 5.46 14.44
C VAL A 236 -1.44 4.14 15.15
N GLN A 237 -2.52 3.40 15.17
CA GLN A 237 -2.58 2.09 15.81
C GLN A 237 -2.20 0.99 14.81
N VAL A 238 -1.38 0.05 15.26
CA VAL A 238 -1.21 -1.25 14.62
C VAL A 238 -2.10 -2.24 15.34
N LEU A 239 -2.97 -2.91 14.59
CA LEU A 239 -4.03 -3.76 15.13
C LEU A 239 -4.00 -5.14 14.46
N ARG A 240 -4.60 -6.12 15.14
CA ARG A 240 -4.91 -7.45 14.59
C ARG A 240 -6.36 -7.83 14.89
N PRO A 241 -6.99 -8.72 14.10
CA PRO A 241 -8.26 -9.35 14.50
C PRO A 241 -8.15 -10.02 15.87
N ALA A 242 -9.21 -9.89 16.68
CA ALA A 242 -9.28 -10.46 18.02
C ALA A 242 -9.45 -11.98 17.98
#